data_c22260b2c826732150eca39ce769053d
#
_entry.id   c22260b2c826732150eca39ce769053d
#
_cell.length_a   1.000
_cell.length_b   1.000
_cell.length_c   1.000
_cell.angle_alpha   90.00
_cell.angle_beta   90.00
_cell.angle_gamma   90.00
#
_symmetry.space_group_name_H-M   'P 1'
#
loop_
_entity.id
_entity.type
_entity.pdbx_description
1 polymer ?
#
loop_
_entity_poly.entity_id
_entity_poly.type
_entity_poly.pdbx_seq_one_letter_code
_entity_poly.pdbx_strand_id
1 'polypeptide(L)'
;TSFVEAGSVHWFEKETDNNGYLEFTSYLSGEATNIAWAITPKINMDNSENEVLIFKSAAEFVTDAGNKLEVFISNDFDGTNVLAATWTPITATLANNSTNILSSDSNGFININSGEIDLSTITGDIYIAFKGTGSGTNITLDGSLRLDDIKIYDKNL
;
A
#
# COMPACT_ATOMS: atom_id res chain seq x y z
N THR A 1 5.33 9.92 -2.63
CA THR A 1 5.98 9.66 -3.94
C THR A 1 5.41 8.39 -4.54
N SER A 2 5.11 8.38 -5.85
CA SER A 2 4.73 7.19 -6.61
C SER A 2 5.86 6.81 -7.56
N PHE A 3 6.16 5.51 -7.64
CA PHE A 3 7.20 4.97 -8.52
C PHE A 3 6.67 3.72 -9.23
N VAL A 4 6.88 3.63 -10.54
CA VAL A 4 6.53 2.46 -11.36
C VAL A 4 7.78 1.61 -11.59
N GLU A 5 7.77 0.40 -11.06
CA GLU A 5 8.85 -0.58 -11.23
C GLU A 5 8.67 -1.37 -12.54
N ALA A 6 7.42 -1.71 -12.87
CA ALA A 6 7.08 -2.44 -14.09
C ALA A 6 5.71 -2.02 -14.60
N GLY A 7 5.53 -2.05 -15.92
CA GLY A 7 4.28 -1.69 -16.59
C GLY A 7 4.08 -0.18 -16.67
N SER A 8 2.82 0.25 -16.64
CA SER A 8 2.43 1.65 -16.83
C SER A 8 1.52 2.22 -15.73
N VAL A 9 1.14 1.40 -14.76
CA VAL A 9 0.19 1.78 -13.70
C VAL A 9 0.91 2.47 -12.55
N HIS A 10 0.31 3.55 -12.04
CA HIS A 10 0.72 4.26 -10.83
C HIS A 10 -0.30 4.03 -9.71
N TRP A 11 0.10 4.25 -8.47
CA TRP A 11 -0.83 4.60 -7.41
C TRP A 11 -1.39 6.00 -7.68
N PHE A 12 -2.69 6.17 -7.61
CA PHE A 12 -3.35 7.46 -7.86
C PHE A 12 -4.40 7.76 -6.80
N GLU A 13 -4.60 9.05 -6.56
CA GLU A 13 -5.62 9.54 -5.64
C GLU A 13 -7.00 9.41 -6.25
N LYS A 14 -7.95 8.94 -5.47
CA LYS A 14 -9.38 8.94 -5.74
C LYS A 14 -10.16 9.50 -4.57
N GLU A 15 -11.37 9.92 -4.84
CA GLU A 15 -12.33 10.38 -3.84
C GLU A 15 -13.70 9.76 -4.11
N THR A 16 -14.35 9.32 -3.04
CA THR A 16 -15.74 8.88 -3.07
C THR A 16 -16.42 9.37 -1.78
N ASP A 17 -17.55 10.06 -1.90
CA ASP A 17 -18.33 10.58 -0.77
C ASP A 17 -17.50 11.44 0.21
N ASN A 18 -16.65 12.33 -0.32
CA ASN A 18 -15.69 13.17 0.41
C ASN A 18 -14.62 12.39 1.19
N ASN A 19 -14.38 11.13 0.87
CA ASN A 19 -13.28 10.34 1.38
C ASN A 19 -12.22 10.14 0.31
N GLY A 20 -11.01 10.67 0.54
CA GLY A 20 -9.85 10.50 -0.33
C GLY A 20 -9.07 9.23 0.02
N TYR A 21 -8.64 8.48 -0.98
CA TYR A 21 -7.84 7.27 -0.82
C TYR A 21 -6.87 7.10 -1.99
N LEU A 22 -5.89 6.20 -1.83
CA LEU A 22 -5.03 5.77 -2.92
C LEU A 22 -5.56 4.47 -3.54
N GLU A 23 -5.52 4.37 -4.86
CA GLU A 23 -5.89 3.16 -5.59
C GLU A 23 -4.79 2.72 -6.55
N PHE A 24 -4.56 1.42 -6.60
CA PHE A 24 -3.77 0.72 -7.61
C PHE A 24 -4.67 -0.29 -8.31
N THR A 25 -4.71 -0.27 -9.64
CA THR A 25 -5.43 -1.28 -10.43
C THR A 25 -4.71 -1.53 -11.75
N SER A 26 -4.57 -2.78 -12.14
CA SER A 26 -4.00 -3.18 -13.44
C SER A 26 -5.06 -3.32 -14.53
N TYR A 27 -6.34 -3.17 -14.19
CA TYR A 27 -7.46 -3.32 -15.13
C TYR A 27 -7.28 -2.41 -16.35
N LEU A 28 -7.41 -3.01 -17.53
CA LEU A 28 -7.24 -2.34 -18.84
C LEU A 28 -5.87 -1.69 -19.10
N SER A 29 -4.84 -1.97 -18.32
CA SER A 29 -3.51 -1.43 -18.60
C SER A 29 -2.86 -2.01 -19.87
N GLY A 30 -3.26 -3.23 -20.27
CA GLY A 30 -2.67 -3.96 -21.39
C GLY A 30 -1.30 -4.57 -21.09
N GLU A 31 -0.75 -4.33 -19.90
CA GLU A 31 0.57 -4.81 -19.51
C GLU A 31 0.48 -6.17 -18.79
N ALA A 32 1.38 -7.09 -19.12
CA ALA A 32 1.42 -8.42 -18.49
C ALA A 32 1.84 -8.36 -17.02
N THR A 33 2.58 -7.33 -16.64
CA THR A 33 3.02 -7.09 -15.27
C THR A 33 2.92 -5.61 -14.96
N ASN A 34 2.26 -5.26 -13.86
CA ASN A 34 2.27 -3.93 -13.29
C ASN A 34 2.76 -4.02 -11.85
N ILE A 35 3.75 -3.22 -11.52
CA ILE A 35 4.30 -3.07 -10.17
C ILE A 35 4.50 -1.60 -9.90
N ALA A 36 3.85 -1.08 -8.87
CA ALA A 36 3.98 0.31 -8.47
C ALA A 36 4.08 0.48 -6.96
N TRP A 37 4.85 1.46 -6.55
CA TRP A 37 5.14 1.82 -5.17
C TRP A 37 4.51 3.16 -4.83
N ALA A 38 3.82 3.23 -3.68
CA ALA A 38 3.45 4.47 -3.01
C ALA A 38 4.34 4.60 -1.78
N ILE A 39 5.11 5.69 -1.71
CA ILE A 39 6.13 5.89 -0.66
C ILE A 39 5.80 7.16 0.10
N THR A 40 5.80 7.08 1.44
CA THR A 40 5.57 8.22 2.33
C THR A 40 6.62 9.31 2.13
N PRO A 41 6.37 10.53 2.55
CA PRO A 41 7.45 11.46 2.90
C PRO A 41 8.39 10.84 3.94
N LYS A 42 9.57 11.42 4.07
CA LYS A 42 10.51 11.05 5.12
C LYS A 42 9.91 11.27 6.50
N ILE A 43 10.09 10.31 7.39
CA ILE A 43 9.57 10.32 8.76
C ILE A 43 10.75 10.23 9.70
N ASN A 44 10.88 11.20 10.63
CA ASN A 44 11.92 11.16 11.65
C ASN A 44 11.37 10.49 12.91
N MET A 45 12.01 9.38 13.32
CA MET A 45 11.60 8.55 14.46
C MET A 45 12.25 8.94 15.78
N ASP A 46 13.17 9.92 15.78
CA ASP A 46 13.90 10.35 16.99
C ASP A 46 13.13 11.40 17.81
N ASN A 47 11.97 11.87 17.33
CA ASN A 47 11.22 12.95 17.96
C ASN A 47 10.12 12.46 18.93
N SER A 48 9.85 11.19 18.97
CA SER A 48 8.86 10.56 19.85
C SER A 48 9.32 9.17 20.27
N GLU A 49 8.51 8.51 21.09
CA GLU A 49 8.74 7.13 21.56
C GLU A 49 7.44 6.34 21.40
N ASN A 50 7.52 5.02 21.32
CA ASN A 50 6.35 4.13 21.22
C ASN A 50 5.46 4.36 19.98
N GLU A 51 6.09 4.69 18.85
CA GLU A 51 5.37 4.92 17.60
C GLU A 51 4.77 3.61 17.07
N VAL A 52 3.58 3.75 16.53
CA VAL A 52 2.89 2.70 15.79
C VAL A 52 2.42 3.21 14.43
N LEU A 53 2.53 2.33 13.43
CA LEU A 53 1.91 2.52 12.13
C LEU A 53 0.57 1.81 12.11
N ILE A 54 -0.46 2.49 11.63
CA ILE A 54 -1.74 1.91 11.25
C ILE A 54 -2.16 2.39 9.87
N PHE A 55 -2.94 1.61 9.17
CA PHE A 55 -3.59 1.99 7.92
C PHE A 55 -4.78 1.09 7.64
N LYS A 56 -5.55 1.43 6.62
CA LYS A 56 -6.61 0.59 6.07
C LYS A 56 -6.24 0.18 4.66
N SER A 57 -6.59 -1.04 4.28
CA SER A 57 -6.50 -1.53 2.91
C SER A 57 -7.82 -2.17 2.49
N ALA A 58 -8.11 -2.16 1.19
CA ALA A 58 -9.27 -2.84 0.64
C ALA A 58 -8.93 -3.47 -0.71
N ALA A 59 -9.65 -4.50 -1.10
CA ALA A 59 -9.48 -5.23 -2.35
C ALA A 59 -10.82 -5.43 -3.05
N GLU A 60 -10.86 -5.21 -4.36
CA GLU A 60 -12.01 -5.45 -5.22
C GLU A 60 -11.59 -6.15 -6.50
N PHE A 61 -12.32 -7.20 -6.88
CA PHE A 61 -12.00 -8.07 -8.03
C PHE A 61 -10.63 -8.77 -7.94
N VAL A 62 -10.04 -8.83 -6.77
CA VAL A 62 -8.80 -9.56 -6.50
C VAL A 62 -9.14 -11.03 -6.29
N THR A 63 -8.95 -11.87 -7.30
CA THR A 63 -9.34 -13.29 -7.27
C THR A 63 -8.17 -14.25 -7.11
N ASP A 64 -6.94 -13.76 -7.30
CA ASP A 64 -5.70 -14.53 -7.13
C ASP A 64 -4.73 -13.82 -6.22
N ALA A 65 -3.99 -14.56 -5.41
CA ALA A 65 -3.02 -14.02 -4.45
C ALA A 65 -1.80 -13.32 -5.11
N GLY A 66 -1.60 -13.48 -6.41
CA GLY A 66 -0.59 -12.76 -7.18
C GLY A 66 -0.94 -11.29 -7.42
N ASN A 67 -2.24 -10.92 -7.35
CA ASN A 67 -2.67 -9.53 -7.28
C ASN A 67 -2.64 -9.08 -5.82
N LYS A 68 -1.59 -8.39 -5.42
CA LYS A 68 -1.27 -8.21 -4.01
C LYS A 68 -0.77 -6.83 -3.64
N LEU A 69 -1.01 -6.50 -2.38
CA LEU A 69 -0.42 -5.40 -1.65
C LEU A 69 0.67 -5.94 -0.72
N GLU A 70 1.81 -5.27 -0.68
CA GLU A 70 2.92 -5.52 0.23
C GLU A 70 3.34 -4.22 0.89
N VAL A 71 3.87 -4.28 2.13
CA VAL A 71 4.29 -3.11 2.89
C VAL A 71 5.74 -3.27 3.33
N PHE A 72 6.51 -2.20 3.22
CA PHE A 72 7.94 -2.20 3.50
C PHE A 72 8.36 -0.96 4.28
N ILE A 73 9.49 -1.06 4.96
CA ILE A 73 10.20 0.05 5.59
C ILE A 73 11.63 0.11 5.07
N SER A 74 12.16 1.33 4.92
CA SER A 74 13.57 1.57 4.60
C SER A 74 14.11 2.70 5.45
N ASN A 75 15.37 2.58 5.87
CA ASN A 75 16.16 3.63 6.52
C ASN A 75 17.35 4.09 5.66
N ASP A 76 17.50 3.56 4.45
CA ASP A 76 18.57 3.91 3.50
C ASP A 76 18.05 4.46 2.17
N PHE A 77 16.73 4.62 2.00
CA PHE A 77 16.17 5.24 0.81
C PHE A 77 16.57 6.72 0.73
N ASP A 78 17.15 7.12 -0.39
CA ASP A 78 17.66 8.50 -0.61
C ASP A 78 16.59 9.50 -1.08
N GLY A 79 15.33 9.06 -1.22
CA GLY A 79 14.21 9.86 -1.72
C GLY A 79 14.04 9.81 -3.25
N THR A 80 14.93 9.12 -3.98
CA THR A 80 14.92 9.07 -5.44
C THR A 80 15.07 7.66 -6.03
N ASN A 81 16.02 6.87 -5.54
CA ASN A 81 16.40 5.58 -6.14
C ASN A 81 15.72 4.41 -5.43
N VAL A 82 14.45 4.18 -5.72
CA VAL A 82 13.62 3.17 -5.03
C VAL A 82 14.24 1.77 -5.08
N LEU A 83 14.76 1.35 -6.23
CA LEU A 83 15.32 0.01 -6.42
C LEU A 83 16.75 -0.16 -5.86
N ALA A 84 17.40 0.92 -5.49
CA ALA A 84 18.73 0.88 -4.85
C ALA A 84 18.66 0.76 -3.33
N ALA A 85 17.50 1.13 -2.74
CA ALA A 85 17.29 1.08 -1.30
C ALA A 85 17.01 -0.34 -0.81
N THR A 86 17.31 -0.58 0.46
CA THR A 86 16.94 -1.80 1.17
C THR A 86 15.53 -1.68 1.74
N TRP A 87 14.60 -2.49 1.25
CA TRP A 87 13.22 -2.51 1.71
C TRP A 87 12.95 -3.75 2.56
N THR A 88 12.77 -3.57 3.85
CA THR A 88 12.43 -4.64 4.80
C THR A 88 10.91 -4.82 4.85
N PRO A 89 10.38 -6.03 4.61
CA PRO A 89 8.94 -6.28 4.69
C PRO A 89 8.39 -6.02 6.10
N ILE A 90 7.21 -5.40 6.16
CA ILE A 90 6.42 -5.21 7.38
C ILE A 90 5.29 -6.24 7.38
N THR A 91 5.14 -6.97 8.50
CA THR A 91 3.99 -7.83 8.71
C THR A 91 2.78 -7.01 9.14
N ALA A 92 1.70 -7.08 8.38
CA ALA A 92 0.44 -6.38 8.63
C ALA A 92 -0.74 -7.25 8.18
N THR A 93 -1.93 -6.98 8.72
CA THR A 93 -3.16 -7.53 8.14
C THR A 93 -3.51 -6.72 6.90
N LEU A 94 -3.55 -7.37 5.75
CA LEU A 94 -3.79 -6.75 4.45
C LEU A 94 -5.05 -7.29 3.78
N ALA A 95 -5.75 -6.43 3.05
CA ALA A 95 -6.75 -6.87 2.11
C ALA A 95 -6.11 -7.72 1.00
N ASN A 96 -6.78 -8.78 0.61
CA ASN A 96 -6.29 -9.78 -0.35
C ASN A 96 -7.46 -10.49 -1.05
N ASN A 97 -7.17 -11.54 -1.81
CA ASN A 97 -8.17 -12.34 -2.51
C ASN A 97 -9.22 -13.03 -1.61
N SER A 98 -8.97 -13.18 -0.30
CA SER A 98 -9.95 -13.72 0.66
C SER A 98 -10.86 -12.65 1.26
N THR A 99 -10.47 -11.39 1.21
CA THR A 99 -11.22 -10.24 1.75
C THR A 99 -11.84 -9.37 0.66
N ASN A 100 -11.70 -9.78 -0.59
CA ASN A 100 -12.11 -8.99 -1.73
C ASN A 100 -13.64 -8.98 -1.93
N ILE A 101 -14.11 -7.94 -2.63
CA ILE A 101 -15.49 -7.83 -3.12
C ILE A 101 -15.48 -8.11 -4.62
N LEU A 102 -16.38 -9.01 -5.06
CA LEU A 102 -16.51 -9.42 -6.46
C LEU A 102 -17.64 -8.68 -7.20
N SER A 103 -18.38 -7.82 -6.53
CA SER A 103 -19.61 -7.22 -7.07
C SER A 103 -19.55 -5.70 -7.01
N SER A 104 -19.90 -5.06 -8.10
CA SER A 104 -20.13 -3.62 -8.17
C SER A 104 -21.36 -3.14 -7.37
N ASP A 105 -22.19 -4.06 -6.87
CA ASP A 105 -23.38 -3.75 -6.07
C ASP A 105 -23.04 -3.54 -4.58
N SER A 106 -21.79 -3.65 -4.23
CA SER A 106 -21.34 -3.47 -2.86
C SER A 106 -21.44 -2.01 -2.45
N ASN A 107 -21.81 -1.78 -1.19
CA ASN A 107 -21.75 -0.46 -0.54
C ASN A 107 -20.29 0.04 -0.38
N GLY A 108 -19.45 -0.22 -1.37
CA GLY A 108 -18.05 0.14 -1.40
C GLY A 108 -17.11 -0.99 -0.94
N PHE A 109 -15.83 -0.69 -0.96
CA PHE A 109 -14.78 -1.59 -0.51
C PHE A 109 -14.89 -1.90 0.99
N ILE A 110 -14.62 -3.15 1.36
CA ILE A 110 -14.46 -3.54 2.76
C ILE A 110 -13.06 -3.16 3.22
N ASN A 111 -12.97 -2.20 4.11
CA ASN A 111 -11.70 -1.78 4.70
C ASN A 111 -11.22 -2.79 5.76
N ILE A 112 -10.01 -3.29 5.55
CA ILE A 112 -9.28 -4.15 6.46
C ILE A 112 -8.26 -3.29 7.21
N ASN A 113 -8.36 -3.28 8.54
CA ASN A 113 -7.38 -2.59 9.38
C ASN A 113 -6.07 -3.37 9.44
N SER A 114 -4.95 -2.69 9.28
CA SER A 114 -3.60 -3.31 9.35
C SER A 114 -3.27 -3.97 10.67
N GLY A 115 -3.97 -3.60 11.73
CA GLY A 115 -3.52 -3.78 13.10
C GLY A 115 -2.47 -2.73 13.47
N GLU A 116 -2.11 -2.69 14.74
CA GLU A 116 -1.01 -1.84 15.22
C GLU A 116 0.33 -2.48 14.89
N ILE A 117 1.16 -1.76 14.17
CA ILE A 117 2.50 -2.19 13.79
C ILE A 117 3.48 -1.39 14.63
N ASP A 118 4.16 -2.07 15.54
CA ASP A 118 5.11 -1.46 16.47
C ASP A 118 6.37 -1.00 15.74
N LEU A 119 6.66 0.30 15.83
CA LEU A 119 7.85 0.94 15.30
C LEU A 119 8.76 1.48 16.41
N SER A 120 8.45 1.25 17.69
CA SER A 120 9.12 1.86 18.85
C SER A 120 10.61 1.56 18.98
N THR A 121 11.11 0.53 18.31
CA THR A 121 12.54 0.18 18.29
C THR A 121 13.31 0.81 17.13
N ILE A 122 12.62 1.53 16.25
CA ILE A 122 13.21 2.11 15.05
C ILE A 122 13.63 3.55 15.34
N THR A 123 14.81 3.93 14.90
CA THR A 123 15.40 5.25 15.11
C THR A 123 15.85 5.86 13.79
N GLY A 124 16.07 7.17 13.78
CA GLY A 124 16.50 7.91 12.62
C GLY A 124 15.41 8.18 11.60
N ASP A 125 15.80 8.50 10.40
CA ASP A 125 14.89 8.80 9.29
C ASP A 125 14.46 7.50 8.58
N ILE A 126 13.16 7.35 8.36
CA ILE A 126 12.58 6.19 7.65
C ILE A 126 11.63 6.61 6.54
N TYR A 127 11.31 5.64 5.70
CA TYR A 127 10.21 5.69 4.73
C TYR A 127 9.39 4.40 4.82
N ILE A 128 8.08 4.53 4.68
CA ILE A 128 7.15 3.40 4.52
C ILE A 128 6.74 3.33 3.06
N ALA A 129 6.74 2.14 2.50
CA ALA A 129 6.33 1.93 1.11
C ALA A 129 5.24 0.85 1.02
N PHE A 130 4.28 1.10 0.13
CA PHE A 130 3.20 0.20 -0.24
C PHE A 130 3.39 -0.20 -1.69
N LYS A 131 3.57 -1.49 -1.95
CA LYS A 131 3.81 -2.04 -3.28
C LYS A 131 2.59 -2.78 -3.77
N GLY A 132 2.01 -2.33 -4.87
CA GLY A 132 0.95 -3.02 -5.59
C GLY A 132 1.53 -3.84 -6.74
N THR A 133 1.04 -5.08 -6.90
CA THR A 133 1.39 -5.97 -8.01
C THR A 133 0.14 -6.50 -8.67
N GLY A 134 0.11 -6.52 -10.00
CA GLY A 134 -1.00 -7.06 -10.78
C GLY A 134 -0.66 -7.25 -12.26
N SER A 135 -1.68 -7.57 -13.08
CA SER A 135 -1.54 -7.79 -14.52
C SER A 135 -2.79 -7.30 -15.25
N GLY A 136 -2.63 -6.49 -16.29
CA GLY A 136 -3.74 -6.03 -17.14
C GLY A 136 -4.09 -6.98 -18.28
N THR A 137 -3.37 -8.10 -18.41
CA THR A 137 -3.65 -9.14 -19.41
C THR A 137 -4.19 -10.43 -18.80
N ASN A 138 -4.22 -10.52 -17.47
CA ASN A 138 -4.75 -11.67 -16.72
C ASN A 138 -5.88 -11.19 -15.80
N ILE A 139 -7.12 -11.57 -16.13
CA ILE A 139 -8.35 -11.19 -15.42
C ILE A 139 -8.37 -11.62 -13.94
N THR A 140 -7.54 -12.58 -13.51
CA THR A 140 -7.45 -12.96 -12.09
C THR A 140 -6.49 -12.06 -11.30
N LEU A 141 -5.72 -11.23 -11.99
CA LEU A 141 -4.67 -10.36 -11.44
C LEU A 141 -4.91 -8.87 -11.71
N ASP A 142 -6.07 -8.48 -12.24
CA ASP A 142 -6.37 -7.10 -12.65
C ASP A 142 -7.21 -6.30 -11.66
N GLY A 143 -7.49 -6.89 -10.49
CA GLY A 143 -8.29 -6.27 -9.44
C GLY A 143 -7.68 -4.99 -8.87
N SER A 144 -8.49 -4.28 -8.10
CA SER A 144 -8.13 -3.01 -7.47
C SER A 144 -7.75 -3.19 -6.01
N LEU A 145 -6.69 -2.50 -5.60
CA LEU A 145 -6.21 -2.40 -4.22
C LEU A 145 -6.32 -0.95 -3.77
N ARG A 146 -6.79 -0.71 -2.54
CA ARG A 146 -6.89 0.63 -1.96
C ARG A 146 -6.14 0.75 -0.66
N LEU A 147 -5.69 1.98 -0.38
CA LEU A 147 -5.05 2.38 0.86
C LEU A 147 -5.73 3.64 1.38
N ASP A 148 -5.97 3.67 2.68
CA ASP A 148 -6.60 4.78 3.37
C ASP A 148 -6.10 4.88 4.82
N ASP A 149 -6.33 6.03 5.45
CA ASP A 149 -6.08 6.27 6.88
C ASP A 149 -4.65 5.88 7.34
N ILE A 150 -3.62 6.14 6.52
CA ILE A 150 -2.24 5.86 6.87
C ILE A 150 -1.78 6.85 7.95
N LYS A 151 -1.43 6.35 9.14
CA LYS A 151 -1.04 7.14 10.31
C LYS A 151 0.14 6.51 11.03
N ILE A 152 1.08 7.35 11.45
CA ILE A 152 2.07 7.03 12.46
C ILE A 152 1.84 7.96 13.64
N TYR A 153 1.75 7.42 14.84
CA TYR A 153 1.51 8.19 16.06
C TYR A 153 2.17 7.52 17.27
N ASP A 154 2.44 8.31 18.29
CA ASP A 154 2.90 7.83 19.59
C ASP A 154 1.70 7.33 20.41
N LYS A 155 1.77 6.10 20.93
CA LYS A 155 0.70 5.50 21.76
C LYS A 155 0.45 6.21 23.08
N ASN A 156 1.40 6.99 23.55
CA ASN A 156 1.34 7.63 24.86
C ASN A 156 0.85 9.08 24.81
N LEU A 157 0.51 9.60 23.62
CA LEU A 157 0.01 10.97 23.43
C LEU A 157 -1.49 11.05 23.24
#